data_cbbc767867bdb80484e032a5e8bf47cd
#
_entry.id   cbbc767867bdb80484e032a5e8bf47cd
#
_cell.length_a   1.000
_cell.length_b   1.000
_cell.length_c   1.000
_cell.angle_alpha   90.00
_cell.angle_beta   90.00
_cell.angle_gamma   90.00
#
_symmetry.space_group_name_H-M   'P 1'
#
loop_
_entity.id
_entity.type
_entity.pdbx_description
1 polymer ?
#
loop_
_entity_poly.entity_id
_entity_poly.type
_entity_poly.pdbx_seq_one_letter_code
_entity_poly.pdbx_strand_id
1 'polypeptide(L)'
;MKIRENVKKKYLLAVFAGAVILAAGGTAAWLLWKGSSDFYLSINGSEVSQEEYLAAVDAVEYDTKMEIQEEYDTPYGEDFWEKEYPDGYGYEILAENAEGWLKYTHAVYSLAEKYGDIDDGSYEAAVKRWEADQESRAEKTAKGEVVYGLREYPLDVYISYEISMLKETYCNDYDREGMDLTEEEIQEHYESREWIFDESEENADLETARIAVERELREQKYDEIIAQKEQDSQVDGDRDAVLRFTLKNISK
;
A
#
# COMPACT_ATOMS: atom_id res chain seq x y z
N MET A 1 1.94 -5.42 -32.89
CA MET A 1 2.89 -4.68 -32.07
C MET A 1 2.07 -3.84 -31.08
N LYS A 2 1.36 -4.50 -30.12
CA LYS A 2 0.45 -3.85 -29.15
C LYS A 2 0.38 -4.63 -27.81
N ILE A 3 1.43 -5.35 -27.41
CA ILE A 3 1.40 -6.22 -26.20
C ILE A 3 2.38 -5.73 -25.11
N ARG A 4 3.04 -4.58 -25.28
CA ARG A 4 4.06 -4.10 -24.32
C ARG A 4 3.68 -2.87 -23.48
N GLU A 5 2.45 -2.34 -23.61
CA GLU A 5 2.02 -1.16 -22.83
C GLU A 5 1.24 -1.51 -21.55
N ASN A 6 0.67 -2.70 -21.46
CA ASN A 6 -0.19 -3.04 -20.32
C ASN A 6 0.57 -3.46 -19.04
N VAL A 7 1.85 -3.80 -19.15
CA VAL A 7 2.63 -4.21 -17.96
C VAL A 7 3.08 -3.00 -17.13
N LYS A 8 3.26 -1.83 -17.75
CA LYS A 8 3.68 -0.61 -17.04
C LYS A 8 2.55 0.10 -16.28
N LYS A 9 1.28 -0.17 -16.58
CA LYS A 9 0.13 0.42 -15.85
C LYS A 9 -0.17 -0.28 -14.53
N LYS A 10 0.19 -1.54 -14.34
CA LYS A 10 -0.08 -2.29 -13.09
C LYS A 10 0.74 -1.80 -11.88
N TYR A 11 1.86 -1.13 -12.10
CA TYR A 11 2.74 -0.67 -11.01
C TYR A 11 2.57 0.81 -10.64
N LEU A 12 1.71 1.56 -11.36
CA LEU A 12 1.52 3.00 -11.10
C LEU A 12 0.34 3.31 -10.17
N LEU A 13 -0.43 2.30 -9.74
CA LEU A 13 -1.63 2.49 -8.90
C LEU A 13 -1.35 2.46 -7.39
N ALA A 14 -0.13 2.14 -6.97
CA ALA A 14 0.23 2.13 -5.54
C ALA A 14 0.55 3.53 -4.96
N VAL A 15 0.51 4.61 -5.71
CA VAL A 15 1.08 5.89 -5.27
C VAL A 15 0.09 7.06 -5.16
N PHE A 16 -1.17 6.94 -5.61
CA PHE A 16 -2.10 8.09 -5.54
C PHE A 16 -3.51 7.70 -5.13
N ALA A 17 -3.79 7.71 -3.86
CA ALA A 17 -5.14 7.98 -3.38
C ALA A 17 -5.13 8.71 -2.04
N GLY A 18 -4.78 9.98 -2.06
CA GLY A 18 -5.27 10.91 -1.07
C GLY A 18 -6.72 11.24 -1.39
N ALA A 19 -7.67 10.43 -0.97
CA ALA A 19 -9.09 10.77 -1.04
C ALA A 19 -9.74 10.43 0.30
N VAL A 20 -10.11 11.47 1.01
CA VAL A 20 -10.95 11.48 2.21
C VAL A 20 -12.27 10.78 1.92
N ILE A 21 -12.51 9.62 2.54
CA ILE A 21 -13.87 9.07 2.67
C ILE A 21 -14.18 8.89 4.14
N LEU A 22 -15.13 9.68 4.63
CA LEU A 22 -15.82 9.50 5.89
C LEU A 22 -16.65 8.21 5.83
N ALA A 23 -16.23 7.18 6.53
CA ALA A 23 -17.10 6.06 6.87
C ALA A 23 -17.07 5.84 8.38
N ALA A 24 -18.05 6.42 9.06
CA ALA A 24 -18.39 6.06 10.42
C ALA A 24 -19.08 4.69 10.38
N GLY A 25 -18.47 3.66 10.95
CA GLY A 25 -19.17 2.39 11.12
C GLY A 25 -18.34 1.12 11.25
N GLY A 26 -17.15 1.14 11.82
CA GLY A 26 -16.30 -0.06 11.89
C GLY A 26 -16.01 -0.68 13.27
N THR A 27 -16.47 -0.09 14.36
CA THR A 27 -16.02 -0.52 15.70
C THR A 27 -16.90 -1.54 16.42
N ALA A 28 -18.02 -1.97 15.86
CA ALA A 28 -18.96 -2.89 16.52
C ALA A 28 -18.88 -4.35 16.05
N ALA A 29 -18.25 -4.65 14.93
CA ALA A 29 -18.17 -6.02 14.41
C ALA A 29 -16.98 -6.82 15.00
N TRP A 30 -16.04 -6.16 15.62
CA TRP A 30 -14.80 -6.74 16.13
C TRP A 30 -14.96 -7.70 17.34
N LEU A 31 -16.11 -7.66 18.04
CA LEU A 31 -16.30 -8.40 19.30
C LEU A 31 -17.08 -9.71 19.18
N LEU A 32 -17.54 -10.15 18.03
CA LEU A 32 -18.45 -11.31 17.94
C LEU A 32 -17.92 -12.52 17.16
N TRP A 33 -16.66 -12.54 16.74
CA TRP A 33 -16.20 -13.68 15.93
C TRP A 33 -15.02 -14.44 16.55
N LYS A 34 -15.33 -15.35 17.45
CA LYS A 34 -14.53 -16.52 17.80
C LYS A 34 -15.18 -17.72 17.14
N GLY A 35 -14.74 -18.09 15.94
CA GLY A 35 -15.32 -19.23 15.25
C GLY A 35 -14.56 -19.71 14.06
N SER A 36 -13.88 -20.83 14.25
CA SER A 36 -13.40 -21.79 13.24
C SER A 36 -12.18 -21.42 12.40
N SER A 37 -11.15 -21.99 12.73
CA SER A 37 -9.76 -22.01 12.49
C SER A 37 -9.30 -22.72 11.20
N ASP A 38 -9.96 -22.51 10.07
CA ASP A 38 -9.43 -23.05 8.81
C ASP A 38 -8.59 -22.03 8.03
N PHE A 39 -8.60 -20.74 8.46
CA PHE A 39 -7.77 -19.72 7.86
C PHE A 39 -6.32 -19.91 8.27
N TYR A 40 -5.45 -20.09 7.28
CA TYR A 40 -4.01 -20.09 7.44
C TYR A 40 -3.36 -19.40 6.26
N LEU A 41 -2.55 -18.41 6.54
CA LEU A 41 -1.74 -17.67 5.58
C LEU A 41 -0.46 -17.23 6.28
N SER A 42 0.68 -17.34 5.62
CA SER A 42 1.94 -16.79 6.09
C SER A 42 2.73 -16.17 4.95
N ILE A 43 3.51 -15.13 5.24
CA ILE A 43 4.39 -14.46 4.30
C ILE A 43 5.80 -14.49 4.88
N ASN A 44 6.75 -15.08 4.13
CA ASN A 44 8.13 -15.26 4.55
C ASN A 44 8.28 -15.96 5.92
N GLY A 45 7.33 -16.87 6.23
CA GLY A 45 7.28 -17.60 7.49
C GLY A 45 6.65 -16.83 8.66
N SER A 46 6.25 -15.57 8.48
CA SER A 46 5.44 -14.81 9.44
C SER A 46 3.97 -15.14 9.23
N GLU A 47 3.28 -15.60 10.28
CA GLU A 47 1.84 -15.89 10.23
C GLU A 47 1.06 -14.58 10.09
N VAL A 48 0.13 -14.55 9.14
CA VAL A 48 -0.82 -13.45 8.93
C VAL A 48 -2.07 -13.72 9.77
N SER A 49 -2.38 -12.83 10.69
CA SER A 49 -3.61 -12.95 11.49
C SER A 49 -4.86 -12.68 10.65
N GLN A 50 -6.01 -13.14 11.12
CA GLN A 50 -7.29 -12.86 10.45
C GLN A 50 -7.59 -11.36 10.42
N GLU A 51 -7.23 -10.65 11.48
CA GLU A 51 -7.38 -9.21 11.61
C GLU A 51 -6.49 -8.47 10.61
N GLU A 52 -5.25 -8.90 10.46
CA GLU A 52 -4.32 -8.35 9.47
C GLU A 52 -4.82 -8.57 8.04
N TYR A 53 -5.28 -9.79 7.74
CA TYR A 53 -5.84 -10.10 6.44
C TYR A 53 -7.08 -9.26 6.12
N LEU A 54 -7.99 -9.09 7.07
CA LEU A 54 -9.18 -8.24 6.88
C LEU A 54 -8.81 -6.78 6.70
N ALA A 55 -7.80 -6.28 7.42
CA ALA A 55 -7.29 -4.93 7.20
C ALA A 55 -6.72 -4.77 5.78
N ALA A 56 -6.06 -5.80 5.24
CA ALA A 56 -5.60 -5.79 3.85
C ALA A 56 -6.76 -5.82 2.84
N VAL A 57 -7.79 -6.62 3.09
CA VAL A 57 -9.02 -6.64 2.28
C VAL A 57 -9.68 -5.25 2.27
N ASP A 58 -9.88 -4.64 3.43
CA ASP A 58 -10.47 -3.30 3.56
C ASP A 58 -9.63 -2.24 2.81
N ALA A 59 -8.31 -2.35 2.86
CA ALA A 59 -7.40 -1.42 2.20
C ALA A 59 -7.51 -1.44 0.67
N VAL A 60 -7.83 -2.60 0.07
CA VAL A 60 -7.85 -2.76 -1.39
C VAL A 60 -9.27 -2.91 -1.97
N GLU A 61 -10.31 -3.07 -1.14
CA GLU A 61 -11.69 -3.35 -1.60
C GLU A 61 -12.21 -2.30 -2.58
N TYR A 62 -12.01 -1.02 -2.25
CA TYR A 62 -12.50 0.07 -3.11
C TYR A 62 -11.80 0.08 -4.47
N ASP A 63 -10.49 -0.01 -4.50
CA ASP A 63 -9.70 0.05 -5.73
C ASP A 63 -9.94 -1.20 -6.59
N THR A 64 -10.02 -2.38 -5.98
CA THR A 64 -10.39 -3.64 -6.65
C THR A 64 -11.77 -3.53 -7.29
N LYS A 65 -12.75 -2.97 -6.58
CA LYS A 65 -14.08 -2.73 -7.12
C LYS A 65 -14.06 -1.81 -8.34
N MET A 66 -13.30 -0.72 -8.26
CA MET A 66 -13.17 0.23 -9.37
C MET A 66 -12.47 -0.41 -10.57
N GLU A 67 -11.42 -1.19 -10.34
CA GLU A 67 -10.69 -1.94 -11.36
C GLU A 67 -11.62 -2.92 -12.10
N ILE A 68 -12.38 -3.74 -11.37
CA ILE A 68 -13.34 -4.69 -11.95
C ILE A 68 -14.43 -3.95 -12.76
N GLN A 69 -14.94 -2.83 -12.25
CA GLN A 69 -15.96 -2.06 -12.95
C GLN A 69 -15.45 -1.47 -14.28
N GLU A 70 -14.22 -0.94 -14.26
CA GLU A 70 -13.61 -0.33 -15.45
C GLU A 70 -13.18 -1.39 -16.47
N GLU A 71 -12.58 -2.49 -16.01
CA GLU A 71 -12.03 -3.51 -16.90
C GLU A 71 -13.14 -4.33 -17.60
N TYR A 72 -14.24 -4.63 -16.88
CA TYR A 72 -15.30 -5.51 -17.40
C TYR A 72 -16.62 -4.78 -17.71
N ASP A 73 -16.62 -3.45 -17.68
CA ASP A 73 -17.82 -2.60 -17.93
C ASP A 73 -19.03 -3.11 -17.13
N THR A 74 -18.84 -3.38 -15.84
CA THR A 74 -19.85 -4.01 -14.98
C THR A 74 -20.22 -3.10 -13.82
N PRO A 75 -21.51 -2.78 -13.60
CA PRO A 75 -21.91 -1.97 -12.45
C PRO A 75 -21.81 -2.78 -11.14
N TYR A 76 -21.55 -2.09 -10.02
CA TYR A 76 -21.65 -2.69 -8.69
C TYR A 76 -23.09 -3.10 -8.39
N GLY A 77 -23.30 -4.29 -7.82
CA GLY A 77 -24.59 -4.87 -7.47
C GLY A 77 -24.48 -5.96 -6.42
N GLU A 78 -25.62 -6.56 -6.02
CA GLU A 78 -25.68 -7.55 -4.93
C GLU A 78 -24.75 -8.75 -5.12
N ASP A 79 -24.57 -9.22 -6.35
CA ASP A 79 -23.76 -10.40 -6.67
C ASP A 79 -22.35 -10.04 -7.18
N PHE A 80 -21.92 -8.78 -7.00
CA PHE A 80 -20.69 -8.28 -7.61
C PHE A 80 -19.47 -9.13 -7.28
N TRP A 81 -19.29 -9.47 -6.03
CA TRP A 81 -18.16 -10.27 -5.56
C TRP A 81 -18.30 -11.77 -5.88
N GLU A 82 -19.52 -12.27 -6.00
CA GLU A 82 -19.81 -13.67 -6.35
C GLU A 82 -19.92 -13.92 -7.86
N LYS A 83 -19.83 -12.84 -8.68
CA LYS A 83 -19.87 -12.91 -10.14
C LYS A 83 -18.54 -13.40 -10.69
N GLU A 84 -18.61 -14.28 -11.70
CA GLU A 84 -17.44 -14.74 -12.46
C GLU A 84 -17.08 -13.71 -13.54
N TYR A 85 -15.82 -13.29 -13.54
CA TYR A 85 -15.19 -12.42 -14.53
C TYR A 85 -14.12 -13.23 -15.29
N PRO A 86 -13.54 -12.72 -16.39
CA PRO A 86 -12.49 -13.44 -17.13
C PRO A 86 -11.27 -13.87 -16.28
N ASP A 87 -10.94 -13.12 -15.24
CA ASP A 87 -9.78 -13.37 -14.35
C ASP A 87 -10.17 -14.10 -13.05
N GLY A 88 -11.42 -14.52 -12.88
CA GLY A 88 -11.94 -15.25 -11.72
C GLY A 88 -13.17 -14.62 -11.09
N TYR A 89 -13.59 -15.11 -9.94
CA TYR A 89 -14.68 -14.49 -9.19
C TYR A 89 -14.21 -13.18 -8.55
N GLY A 90 -15.11 -12.21 -8.36
CA GLY A 90 -14.76 -10.92 -7.76
C GLY A 90 -14.07 -11.05 -6.41
N TYR A 91 -14.52 -11.97 -5.55
CA TYR A 91 -13.86 -12.24 -4.26
C TYR A 91 -12.46 -12.89 -4.40
N GLU A 92 -12.19 -13.59 -5.50
CA GLU A 92 -10.86 -14.17 -5.78
C GLU A 92 -9.88 -13.08 -6.21
N ILE A 93 -10.34 -12.14 -7.05
CA ILE A 93 -9.57 -10.95 -7.45
C ILE A 93 -9.26 -10.10 -6.22
N LEU A 94 -10.25 -9.89 -5.35
CA LEU A 94 -10.06 -9.15 -4.09
C LEU A 94 -9.06 -9.84 -3.16
N ALA A 95 -9.13 -11.17 -3.02
CA ALA A 95 -8.18 -11.93 -2.21
C ALA A 95 -6.75 -11.84 -2.77
N GLU A 96 -6.58 -11.86 -4.08
CA GLU A 96 -5.27 -11.70 -4.74
C GLU A 96 -4.70 -10.30 -4.50
N ASN A 97 -5.53 -9.27 -4.61
CA ASN A 97 -5.11 -7.89 -4.34
C ASN A 97 -4.77 -7.68 -2.85
N ALA A 98 -5.52 -8.31 -1.93
CA ALA A 98 -5.21 -8.29 -0.50
C ALA A 98 -3.88 -9.00 -0.19
N GLU A 99 -3.61 -10.14 -0.83
CA GLU A 99 -2.30 -10.82 -0.72
C GLU A 99 -1.17 -9.94 -1.27
N GLY A 100 -1.39 -9.26 -2.39
CA GLY A 100 -0.44 -8.28 -2.94
C GLY A 100 -0.15 -7.15 -1.95
N TRP A 101 -1.17 -6.59 -1.33
CA TRP A 101 -1.03 -5.56 -0.29
C TRP A 101 -0.24 -6.06 0.92
N LEU A 102 -0.51 -7.27 1.39
CA LEU A 102 0.25 -7.89 2.49
C LEU A 102 1.73 -8.06 2.13
N LYS A 103 2.04 -8.56 0.94
CA LYS A 103 3.44 -8.70 0.48
C LYS A 103 4.15 -7.34 0.44
N TYR A 104 3.48 -6.33 -0.06
CA TYR A 104 3.99 -4.96 -0.09
C TYR A 104 4.25 -4.41 1.31
N THR A 105 3.28 -4.49 2.22
CA THR A 105 3.42 -3.98 3.60
C THR A 105 4.50 -4.71 4.37
N HIS A 106 4.57 -6.05 4.27
CA HIS A 106 5.65 -6.85 4.85
C HIS A 106 7.03 -6.49 4.29
N ALA A 107 7.14 -6.23 2.98
CA ALA A 107 8.38 -5.80 2.35
C ALA A 107 8.85 -4.44 2.89
N VAL A 108 7.95 -3.46 2.99
CA VAL A 108 8.24 -2.13 3.53
C VAL A 108 8.66 -2.20 4.99
N TYR A 109 7.87 -2.87 5.83
CA TYR A 109 8.18 -2.98 7.26
C TYR A 109 9.46 -3.77 7.54
N SER A 110 9.70 -4.87 6.81
CA SER A 110 10.96 -5.59 6.89
C SER A 110 12.17 -4.73 6.51
N LEU A 111 12.02 -3.85 5.51
CA LEU A 111 13.07 -2.93 5.11
C LEU A 111 13.31 -1.85 6.17
N ALA A 112 12.24 -1.29 6.72
CA ALA A 112 12.30 -0.27 7.77
C ALA A 112 12.92 -0.81 9.06
N GLU A 113 12.58 -2.04 9.46
CA GLU A 113 13.21 -2.72 10.61
C GLU A 113 14.70 -2.99 10.37
N LYS A 114 15.07 -3.45 9.17
CA LYS A 114 16.48 -3.68 8.77
C LYS A 114 17.33 -2.42 8.96
N TYR A 115 16.79 -1.25 8.67
CA TYR A 115 17.52 0.03 8.79
C TYR A 115 17.28 0.74 10.14
N GLY A 116 16.45 0.18 11.02
CA GLY A 116 16.19 0.72 12.35
C GLY A 116 15.25 1.92 12.36
N ASP A 117 14.44 2.12 11.33
CA ASP A 117 13.40 3.16 11.28
C ASP A 117 12.24 2.81 12.22
N ILE A 118 12.01 1.52 12.42
CA ILE A 118 11.07 0.94 13.39
C ILE A 118 11.75 -0.21 14.13
N ASP A 119 11.30 -0.46 15.35
CA ASP A 119 11.88 -1.54 16.19
C ASP A 119 11.34 -2.93 15.83
N ASP A 120 10.11 -3.01 15.30
CA ASP A 120 9.37 -4.24 15.02
C ASP A 120 8.44 -4.00 13.83
N GLY A 121 8.62 -4.79 12.76
CA GLY A 121 7.87 -4.73 11.52
C GLY A 121 6.57 -5.55 11.52
N SER A 122 6.18 -6.17 12.64
CA SER A 122 4.94 -6.95 12.72
C SER A 122 3.68 -6.07 12.64
N TYR A 123 2.58 -6.67 12.19
CA TYR A 123 1.27 -6.00 12.18
C TYR A 123 0.82 -5.56 13.57
N GLU A 124 1.04 -6.40 14.59
CA GLU A 124 0.73 -6.05 15.98
C GLU A 124 1.53 -4.84 16.47
N ALA A 125 2.77 -4.68 16.02
CA ALA A 125 3.55 -3.50 16.35
C ALA A 125 3.03 -2.26 15.60
N ALA A 126 2.59 -2.39 14.34
CA ALA A 126 1.94 -1.31 13.60
C ALA A 126 0.65 -0.85 14.29
N VAL A 127 -0.19 -1.78 14.76
CA VAL A 127 -1.39 -1.47 15.56
C VAL A 127 -1.04 -0.70 16.83
N LYS A 128 -0.01 -1.12 17.56
CA LYS A 128 0.44 -0.39 18.77
C LYS A 128 0.96 1.00 18.47
N ARG A 129 1.66 1.19 17.35
CA ARG A 129 2.11 2.52 16.93
C ARG A 129 0.93 3.42 16.56
N TRP A 130 -0.08 2.88 15.88
CA TRP A 130 -1.34 3.55 15.60
C TRP A 130 -2.06 3.98 16.89
N GLU A 131 -2.23 3.07 17.85
CA GLU A 131 -2.87 3.37 19.14
C GLU A 131 -2.14 4.50 19.88
N ALA A 132 -0.81 4.46 19.91
CA ALA A 132 0.02 5.49 20.53
C ALA A 132 -0.12 6.86 19.83
N ASP A 133 -0.21 6.90 18.49
CA ASP A 133 -0.47 8.13 17.75
C ASP A 133 -1.86 8.69 18.07
N GLN A 134 -2.90 7.85 18.13
CA GLN A 134 -4.26 8.26 18.51
C GLN A 134 -4.29 8.88 19.92
N GLU A 135 -3.65 8.24 20.90
CA GLU A 135 -3.54 8.75 22.26
C GLU A 135 -2.82 10.10 22.30
N SER A 136 -1.69 10.23 21.60
CA SER A 136 -0.93 11.48 21.50
C SER A 136 -1.76 12.63 20.90
N ARG A 137 -2.55 12.35 19.85
CA ARG A 137 -3.45 13.32 19.21
C ARG A 137 -4.57 13.75 20.13
N ALA A 138 -5.18 12.80 20.84
CA ALA A 138 -6.22 13.08 21.82
C ALA A 138 -5.68 13.99 22.95
N GLU A 139 -4.49 13.70 23.50
CA GLU A 139 -3.84 14.53 24.51
C GLU A 139 -3.55 15.95 24.02
N LYS A 140 -2.97 16.10 22.82
CA LYS A 140 -2.68 17.41 22.22
C LYS A 140 -3.96 18.22 22.04
N THR A 141 -5.02 17.57 21.54
CA THR A 141 -6.34 18.19 21.39
C THR A 141 -6.89 18.68 22.74
N ALA A 142 -6.79 17.85 23.78
CA ALA A 142 -7.26 18.21 25.14
C ALA A 142 -6.47 19.38 25.75
N LYS A 143 -5.19 19.52 25.39
CA LYS A 143 -4.32 20.64 25.80
C LYS A 143 -4.53 21.91 24.96
N GLY A 144 -5.36 21.86 23.90
CA GLY A 144 -5.56 22.96 22.95
C GLY A 144 -4.37 23.20 22.01
N GLU A 145 -3.51 22.21 21.86
CA GLU A 145 -2.39 22.23 20.94
C GLU A 145 -2.86 21.97 19.51
N VAL A 146 -2.08 22.45 18.53
CA VAL A 146 -2.39 22.22 17.12
C VAL A 146 -2.11 20.76 16.75
N VAL A 147 -3.14 20.09 16.24
CA VAL A 147 -3.00 18.77 15.62
C VAL A 147 -3.19 18.94 14.13
N TYR A 148 -2.17 18.61 13.35
CA TYR A 148 -2.23 18.64 11.89
C TYR A 148 -2.90 17.39 11.35
N GLY A 149 -3.73 17.54 10.31
CA GLY A 149 -4.49 16.46 9.68
C GLY A 149 -5.76 16.08 10.45
N LEU A 150 -6.19 14.84 10.31
CA LEU A 150 -7.37 14.30 10.99
C LEU A 150 -7.09 14.14 12.49
N ARG A 151 -8.12 14.31 13.32
CA ARG A 151 -8.00 14.10 14.78
C ARG A 151 -7.83 12.63 15.13
N GLU A 152 -8.51 11.78 14.37
CA GLU A 152 -8.46 10.33 14.47
C GLU A 152 -8.25 9.77 13.06
N TYR A 153 -7.41 8.75 12.93
CA TYR A 153 -7.19 8.01 11.69
C TYR A 153 -7.70 6.59 11.86
N PRO A 154 -8.45 6.05 10.90
CA PRO A 154 -8.62 4.60 10.76
C PRO A 154 -7.25 3.93 10.58
N LEU A 155 -7.16 2.66 10.96
CA LEU A 155 -5.88 1.91 10.94
C LEU A 155 -5.28 1.81 9.53
N ASP A 156 -6.11 1.56 8.51
CA ASP A 156 -5.71 1.50 7.10
C ASP A 156 -5.08 2.81 6.61
N VAL A 157 -5.70 3.94 6.97
CA VAL A 157 -5.16 5.28 6.68
C VAL A 157 -3.84 5.52 7.42
N TYR A 158 -3.74 5.07 8.68
CA TYR A 158 -2.50 5.16 9.44
C TYR A 158 -1.37 4.35 8.80
N ILE A 159 -1.63 3.09 8.45
CA ILE A 159 -0.66 2.22 7.78
C ILE A 159 -0.17 2.85 6.47
N SER A 160 -1.08 3.35 5.64
CA SER A 160 -0.73 4.02 4.39
C SER A 160 0.15 5.27 4.61
N TYR A 161 -0.15 6.05 5.63
CA TYR A 161 0.65 7.20 6.04
C TYR A 161 2.03 6.78 6.54
N GLU A 162 2.11 5.79 7.44
CA GLU A 162 3.37 5.28 7.99
C GLU A 162 4.28 4.73 6.88
N ILE A 163 3.74 3.95 5.94
CA ILE A 163 4.47 3.45 4.77
C ILE A 163 5.04 4.59 3.93
N SER A 164 4.26 5.65 3.70
CA SER A 164 4.73 6.82 2.96
C SER A 164 5.87 7.53 3.68
N MET A 165 5.78 7.66 5.00
CA MET A 165 6.85 8.25 5.83
C MET A 165 8.12 7.40 5.84
N LEU A 166 7.99 6.08 5.89
CA LEU A 166 9.11 5.14 5.81
C LEU A 166 9.81 5.22 4.45
N LYS A 167 9.05 5.30 3.35
CA LYS A 167 9.60 5.55 2.02
C LYS A 167 10.37 6.86 1.97
N GLU A 168 9.78 7.95 2.46
CA GLU A 168 10.45 9.25 2.49
C GLU A 168 11.74 9.20 3.32
N THR A 169 11.71 8.56 4.49
CA THR A 169 12.88 8.36 5.35
C THR A 169 13.98 7.59 4.61
N TYR A 170 13.61 6.51 3.92
CA TYR A 170 14.56 5.71 3.15
C TYR A 170 15.21 6.51 2.02
N CYS A 171 14.41 7.20 1.21
CA CYS A 171 14.87 7.95 0.05
C CYS A 171 15.74 9.16 0.41
N ASN A 172 15.63 9.70 1.63
CA ASN A 172 16.41 10.83 2.11
C ASN A 172 17.72 10.43 2.82
N ASP A 173 17.95 9.15 3.03
CA ASP A 173 19.19 8.63 3.62
C ASP A 173 20.10 8.07 2.51
N TYR A 174 21.08 8.86 2.09
CA TYR A 174 21.94 8.56 0.95
C TYR A 174 22.93 7.43 1.19
N ASP A 175 23.10 6.99 2.44
CA ASP A 175 23.93 5.83 2.79
C ASP A 175 23.18 4.50 2.56
N ARG A 176 21.88 4.53 2.23
CA ARG A 176 21.07 3.34 1.96
C ARG A 176 21.26 2.81 0.56
N GLU A 177 20.99 1.53 0.41
CA GLU A 177 21.04 0.83 -0.87
C GLU A 177 20.22 1.55 -1.96
N GLY A 178 20.86 1.88 -3.07
CA GLY A 178 20.23 2.56 -4.22
C GLY A 178 20.07 4.08 -4.07
N MET A 179 20.38 4.69 -2.91
CA MET A 179 20.14 6.11 -2.66
C MET A 179 21.34 7.01 -2.99
N ASP A 180 22.54 6.45 -3.11
CA ASP A 180 23.74 7.16 -3.61
C ASP A 180 23.73 7.15 -5.15
N LEU A 181 23.28 8.26 -5.73
CA LEU A 181 23.10 8.41 -7.19
C LEU A 181 24.37 8.88 -7.85
N THR A 182 24.70 8.28 -9.00
CA THR A 182 25.78 8.76 -9.86
C THR A 182 25.29 9.86 -10.81
N GLU A 183 26.21 10.72 -11.29
CA GLU A 183 25.88 11.74 -12.29
C GLU A 183 25.35 11.13 -13.60
N GLU A 184 25.82 9.94 -13.97
CA GLU A 184 25.34 9.21 -15.15
C GLU A 184 23.87 8.81 -15.01
N GLU A 185 23.49 8.24 -13.87
CA GLU A 185 22.10 7.87 -13.57
C GLU A 185 21.18 9.10 -13.55
N ILE A 186 21.63 10.20 -12.96
CA ILE A 186 20.88 11.47 -12.94
C ILE A 186 20.67 12.01 -14.35
N GLN A 187 21.73 11.99 -15.18
CA GLN A 187 21.65 12.45 -16.55
C GLN A 187 20.71 11.57 -17.39
N GLU A 188 20.83 10.24 -17.29
CA GLU A 188 19.96 9.28 -17.98
C GLU A 188 18.48 9.46 -17.57
N HIS A 189 18.23 9.64 -16.28
CA HIS A 189 16.86 9.86 -15.79
C HIS A 189 16.29 11.19 -16.28
N TYR A 190 17.09 12.26 -16.28
CA TYR A 190 16.71 13.55 -16.83
C TYR A 190 16.34 13.45 -18.32
N GLU A 191 17.13 12.73 -19.14
CA GLU A 191 16.90 12.54 -20.57
C GLU A 191 15.71 11.63 -20.90
N SER A 192 15.19 10.89 -19.92
CA SER A 192 14.11 9.93 -20.13
C SER A 192 12.74 10.58 -20.38
N ARG A 193 12.57 11.85 -20.01
CA ARG A 193 11.33 12.62 -20.17
C ARG A 193 11.57 14.12 -20.14
N GLU A 194 10.52 14.89 -20.42
CA GLU A 194 10.52 16.35 -20.27
C GLU A 194 10.21 16.76 -18.82
N TRP A 195 10.86 17.83 -18.35
CA TRP A 195 10.72 18.39 -17.02
C TRP A 195 10.14 19.81 -17.10
N ILE A 196 8.83 19.91 -16.96
CA ILE A 196 8.07 21.15 -17.09
C ILE A 196 7.57 21.54 -15.70
N PHE A 197 7.93 22.74 -15.22
CA PHE A 197 7.59 23.24 -13.87
C PHE A 197 6.68 24.47 -13.88
N ASP A 198 6.48 25.10 -15.04
CA ASP A 198 5.69 26.31 -15.17
C ASP A 198 4.76 26.31 -16.39
N GLU A 199 4.03 27.40 -16.57
CA GLU A 199 3.07 27.56 -17.67
C GLU A 199 3.75 27.79 -19.05
N SER A 200 5.10 27.91 -19.10
CA SER A 200 5.82 28.12 -20.35
C SER A 200 5.85 26.89 -21.25
N GLU A 201 5.56 25.70 -20.66
CA GLU A 201 5.67 24.40 -21.34
C GLU A 201 7.07 24.11 -21.91
N GLU A 202 8.10 24.86 -21.49
CA GLU A 202 9.48 24.63 -21.90
C GLU A 202 10.14 23.59 -20.97
N ASN A 203 10.94 22.71 -21.56
CA ASN A 203 11.71 21.74 -20.79
C ASN A 203 12.80 22.46 -19.98
N ALA A 204 12.78 22.31 -18.66
CA ALA A 204 13.80 22.87 -17.79
C ALA A 204 15.14 22.18 -18.03
N ASP A 205 16.24 22.92 -17.93
CA ASP A 205 17.57 22.32 -17.97
C ASP A 205 17.84 21.46 -16.71
N LEU A 206 18.87 20.61 -16.78
CA LEU A 206 19.19 19.69 -15.68
C LEU A 206 19.54 20.44 -14.38
N GLU A 207 20.17 21.63 -14.48
CA GLU A 207 20.50 22.39 -13.27
C GLU A 207 19.23 22.79 -12.50
N THR A 208 18.23 23.25 -13.21
CA THR A 208 16.91 23.62 -12.67
C THR A 208 16.11 22.39 -12.19
N ALA A 209 16.15 21.30 -12.96
CA ALA A 209 15.37 20.10 -12.68
C ALA A 209 16.01 19.16 -11.64
N ARG A 210 17.30 19.31 -11.34
CA ARG A 210 18.13 18.34 -10.59
C ARG A 210 17.46 17.78 -9.33
N ILE A 211 16.91 18.65 -8.47
CA ILE A 211 16.29 18.20 -7.21
C ILE A 211 15.10 17.27 -7.48
N ALA A 212 14.30 17.58 -8.49
CA ALA A 212 13.15 16.76 -8.85
C ALA A 212 13.60 15.43 -9.50
N VAL A 213 14.59 15.48 -10.37
CA VAL A 213 15.21 14.31 -11.03
C VAL A 213 15.76 13.35 -9.99
N GLU A 214 16.60 13.83 -9.09
CA GLU A 214 17.21 13.00 -8.04
C GLU A 214 16.17 12.40 -7.08
N ARG A 215 15.15 13.18 -6.70
CA ARG A 215 14.07 12.67 -5.85
C ARG A 215 13.31 11.56 -6.55
N GLU A 216 12.85 11.79 -7.77
CA GLU A 216 12.08 10.80 -8.53
C GLU A 216 12.89 9.53 -8.79
N LEU A 217 14.17 9.67 -9.10
CA LEU A 217 15.06 8.52 -9.32
C LEU A 217 15.24 7.69 -8.03
N ARG A 218 15.39 8.35 -6.85
CA ARG A 218 15.44 7.62 -5.56
C ARG A 218 14.13 6.92 -5.25
N GLU A 219 12.99 7.59 -5.48
CA GLU A 219 11.67 6.98 -5.31
C GLU A 219 11.49 5.77 -6.23
N GLN A 220 11.93 5.86 -7.49
CA GLN A 220 11.90 4.73 -8.43
C GLN A 220 12.79 3.56 -7.95
N LYS A 221 14.01 3.84 -7.52
CA LYS A 221 14.93 2.80 -7.02
C LYS A 221 14.37 2.14 -5.74
N TYR A 222 13.75 2.92 -4.85
CA TYR A 222 13.05 2.36 -3.69
C TYR A 222 11.92 1.42 -4.13
N ASP A 223 11.08 1.83 -5.08
CA ASP A 223 9.98 1.02 -5.58
C ASP A 223 10.49 -0.28 -6.25
N GLU A 224 11.63 -0.23 -6.94
CA GLU A 224 12.30 -1.41 -7.50
C GLU A 224 12.80 -2.37 -6.40
N ILE A 225 13.37 -1.84 -5.31
CA ILE A 225 13.81 -2.64 -4.15
C ILE A 225 12.61 -3.32 -3.49
N ILE A 226 11.50 -2.60 -3.29
CA ILE A 226 10.28 -3.17 -2.72
C ILE A 226 9.69 -4.22 -3.66
N ALA A 227 9.56 -3.92 -4.96
CA ALA A 227 9.05 -4.87 -5.95
C ALA A 227 9.87 -6.17 -6.02
N GLN A 228 11.19 -6.08 -5.87
CA GLN A 228 12.04 -7.27 -5.80
C GLN A 228 11.75 -8.09 -4.53
N LYS A 229 11.57 -7.44 -3.39
CA LYS A 229 11.21 -8.12 -2.13
C LYS A 229 9.83 -8.79 -2.21
N GLU A 230 8.86 -8.16 -2.87
CA GLU A 230 7.54 -8.75 -3.11
C GLU A 230 7.64 -10.00 -4.01
N GLN A 231 8.45 -9.94 -5.07
CA GLN A 231 8.68 -11.08 -5.97
C GLN A 231 9.37 -12.27 -5.26
N ASP A 232 10.31 -11.96 -4.35
CA ASP A 232 11.03 -12.96 -3.57
C ASP A 232 10.21 -13.49 -2.37
N SER A 233 9.06 -12.88 -2.08
CA SER A 233 8.21 -13.26 -0.95
C SER A 233 7.62 -14.65 -1.16
N GLN A 234 7.80 -15.49 -0.14
CA GLN A 234 7.21 -16.82 -0.07
C GLN A 234 5.87 -16.74 0.66
N VAL A 235 4.81 -17.10 -0.04
CA VAL A 235 3.46 -17.21 0.53
C VAL A 235 3.15 -18.69 0.75
N ASP A 236 2.77 -19.05 1.97
CA ASP A 236 2.31 -20.38 2.32
C ASP A 236 0.93 -20.28 2.99
N GLY A 237 -0.02 -21.12 2.61
CA GLY A 237 -1.37 -21.06 3.11
C GLY A 237 -2.34 -22.03 2.45
N ASP A 238 -3.52 -22.16 3.04
CA ASP A 238 -4.65 -22.86 2.42
C ASP A 238 -5.47 -21.85 1.59
N ARG A 239 -5.20 -21.82 0.26
CA ARG A 239 -5.87 -20.89 -0.66
C ARG A 239 -7.40 -21.02 -0.59
N ASP A 240 -7.93 -22.24 -0.54
CA ASP A 240 -9.38 -22.44 -0.48
C ASP A 240 -9.97 -21.92 0.82
N ALA A 241 -9.25 -22.04 1.93
CA ALA A 241 -9.67 -21.47 3.20
C ALA A 241 -9.63 -19.93 3.21
N VAL A 242 -8.58 -19.34 2.61
CA VAL A 242 -8.47 -17.88 2.44
C VAL A 242 -9.62 -17.35 1.57
N LEU A 243 -9.91 -17.97 0.44
CA LEU A 243 -11.01 -17.57 -0.45
C LEU A 243 -12.38 -17.65 0.22
N ARG A 244 -12.64 -18.77 0.94
CA ARG A 244 -13.89 -18.89 1.74
C ARG A 244 -13.98 -17.84 2.83
N PHE A 245 -12.86 -17.51 3.46
CA PHE A 245 -12.79 -16.48 4.47
C PHE A 245 -13.07 -15.09 3.90
N THR A 246 -12.47 -14.77 2.75
CA THR A 246 -12.74 -13.53 2.02
C THR A 246 -14.22 -13.39 1.69
N LEU A 247 -14.78 -14.38 0.97
CA LEU A 247 -16.20 -14.36 0.57
C LEU A 247 -17.17 -14.20 1.74
N LYS A 248 -16.82 -14.75 2.90
CA LYS A 248 -17.65 -14.65 4.11
C LYS A 248 -17.64 -13.26 4.74
N ASN A 249 -16.54 -12.52 4.59
CA ASN A 249 -16.29 -11.28 5.34
C ASN A 249 -16.37 -10.00 4.48
N ILE A 250 -16.46 -10.12 3.14
CA ILE A 250 -16.68 -8.94 2.29
C ILE A 250 -18.07 -8.36 2.49
N SER A 251 -18.16 -7.04 2.35
CA SER A 251 -19.44 -6.31 2.43
C SER A 251 -20.37 -6.74 1.30
N LYS A 252 -21.61 -7.13 1.64
CA LYS A 252 -22.66 -7.47 0.68
C LYS A 252 -23.46 -6.25 0.30
#